data_a05409b6485ecab6cb3f57d0d009f058
#
_entry.id   a05409b6485ecab6cb3f57d0d009f058
#
_cell.length_a   1.000
_cell.length_b   1.000
_cell.length_c   1.000
_cell.angle_alpha   90.00
_cell.angle_beta   90.00
_cell.angle_gamma   90.00
#
_symmetry.space_group_name_H-M   'P 1'
#
loop_
_entity.id
_entity.type
_entity.pdbx_description
1 polymer ?
#
loop_
_entity_poly.entity_id
_entity_poly.type
_entity_poly.pdbx_seq_one_letter_code
_entity_poly.pdbx_strand_id
1 'polypeptide(L)'
;MRTSHYLFLATSTALLASVAPYAHAQVVTASGGEVTGMSQKNVVDHLITADSIEIETAQLAASRTKNANVREFANMLVADHRKDLDSLQKIAAKPAIGRARGAADSVGVQGARELADLKAMTSDSAFDRAFVTDEINSHKQEIARLKALRAATTDPELQKNIEQSAATLEAHLARAQAVAGQLSTPPAPADSAAKKPPMAPKDSTAKKPPTTPTDSTAKKPPVTR
;
A
#
# COMPACT_ATOMS: atom_id res chain seq x y z
N MET A 1 43.22 28.63 -59.29
CA MET A 1 42.26 28.88 -58.18
C MET A 1 41.36 27.65 -58.03
N ARG A 2 41.63 26.85 -56.99
CA ARG A 2 40.83 25.63 -56.69
C ARG A 2 40.10 25.89 -55.40
N THR A 3 38.77 26.02 -55.41
CA THR A 3 37.91 26.16 -54.27
C THR A 3 37.52 24.79 -53.81
N SER A 4 38.01 24.39 -52.59
CA SER A 4 37.63 23.16 -51.90
C SER A 4 36.39 23.44 -51.08
N HIS A 5 35.30 22.68 -51.38
CA HIS A 5 34.09 22.69 -50.56
C HIS A 5 34.21 21.59 -49.52
N TYR A 6 34.28 21.96 -48.24
CA TYR A 6 34.17 21.01 -47.14
C TYR A 6 32.68 20.77 -46.81
N LEU A 7 32.25 19.53 -47.04
CA LEU A 7 30.95 19.04 -46.67
C LEU A 7 31.00 18.61 -45.20
N PHE A 8 30.35 19.37 -44.30
CA PHE A 8 30.17 18.97 -42.92
C PHE A 8 29.05 17.95 -42.85
N LEU A 9 29.38 16.68 -42.58
CA LEU A 9 28.46 15.65 -42.20
C LEU A 9 28.19 15.78 -40.70
N ALA A 10 27.00 16.26 -40.31
CA ALA A 10 26.54 16.24 -38.94
C ALA A 10 25.99 14.84 -38.61
N THR A 11 26.76 14.05 -37.92
CA THR A 11 26.27 12.75 -37.35
C THR A 11 25.52 13.02 -36.06
N SER A 12 24.20 13.01 -36.14
CA SER A 12 23.36 13.02 -34.95
C SER A 12 23.39 11.65 -34.30
N THR A 13 24.17 11.52 -33.24
CA THR A 13 24.12 10.35 -32.34
C THR A 13 22.87 10.43 -31.46
N ALA A 14 21.83 9.71 -31.83
CA ALA A 14 20.69 9.49 -30.99
C ALA A 14 21.10 8.56 -29.83
N LEU A 15 21.19 9.11 -28.62
CA LEU A 15 21.38 8.35 -27.39
C LEU A 15 20.06 7.63 -27.07
N LEU A 16 19.94 6.39 -27.50
CA LEU A 16 18.89 5.49 -27.05
C LEU A 16 19.20 5.11 -25.59
N ALA A 17 18.58 5.81 -24.65
CA ALA A 17 18.54 5.37 -23.27
C ALA A 17 17.73 4.06 -23.23
N SER A 18 18.44 2.94 -23.20
CA SER A 18 17.85 1.63 -22.93
C SER A 18 17.35 1.61 -21.48
N VAL A 19 16.05 1.81 -21.30
CA VAL A 19 15.39 1.48 -20.05
C VAL A 19 15.42 -0.03 -19.93
N ALA A 20 16.39 -0.55 -19.20
CA ALA A 20 16.42 -1.97 -18.85
C ALA A 20 15.14 -2.29 -18.06
N PRO A 21 14.34 -3.30 -18.43
CA PRO A 21 13.28 -3.75 -17.59
C PRO A 21 13.88 -4.28 -16.28
N TYR A 22 13.44 -3.74 -15.16
CA TYR A 22 13.76 -4.29 -13.85
C TYR A 22 13.15 -5.69 -13.77
N ALA A 23 13.89 -6.67 -14.23
CA ALA A 23 13.56 -8.07 -14.08
C ALA A 23 13.96 -8.52 -12.67
N HIS A 24 13.12 -8.20 -11.68
CA HIS A 24 13.18 -8.86 -10.39
C HIS A 24 12.50 -10.25 -10.52
N ALA A 25 13.08 -11.11 -11.32
CA ALA A 25 12.76 -12.53 -11.29
C ALA A 25 13.60 -13.17 -10.17
N GLN A 26 13.26 -12.89 -8.94
CA GLN A 26 13.67 -13.72 -7.82
C GLN A 26 12.63 -14.83 -7.72
N VAL A 27 12.91 -15.97 -8.36
CA VAL A 27 12.28 -17.22 -8.00
C VAL A 27 12.85 -17.62 -6.65
N VAL A 28 12.27 -17.06 -5.58
CA VAL A 28 12.47 -17.61 -4.25
C VAL A 28 11.62 -18.86 -4.18
N THR A 29 12.25 -19.99 -4.39
CA THR A 29 11.66 -21.26 -3.97
C THR A 29 11.41 -21.13 -2.47
N ALA A 30 10.13 -21.05 -2.08
CA ALA A 30 9.74 -21.15 -0.69
C ALA A 30 10.25 -22.50 -0.18
N SER A 31 11.44 -22.48 0.42
CA SER A 31 12.06 -23.65 0.99
C SER A 31 11.27 -23.99 2.24
N GLY A 32 10.33 -24.93 2.15
CA GLY A 32 9.65 -25.50 3.33
C GLY A 32 10.62 -26.04 4.40
N GLY A 33 11.92 -26.03 4.13
CA GLY A 33 12.99 -26.39 5.06
C GLY A 33 13.34 -25.30 6.09
N GLU A 34 13.11 -24.02 5.81
CA GLU A 34 13.46 -22.94 6.76
C GLU A 34 12.56 -22.89 8.00
N VAL A 35 11.35 -23.39 7.94
CA VAL A 35 10.38 -23.40 9.05
C VAL A 35 10.40 -24.69 9.86
N THR A 36 10.96 -25.78 9.33
CA THR A 36 11.02 -27.06 10.04
C THR A 36 11.98 -26.98 11.21
N GLY A 37 11.48 -27.07 12.44
CA GLY A 37 12.28 -27.01 13.66
C GLY A 37 12.47 -25.61 14.24
N MET A 38 11.81 -24.58 13.73
CA MET A 38 11.82 -23.25 14.37
C MET A 38 11.23 -23.35 15.79
N SER A 39 11.94 -22.76 16.76
CA SER A 39 11.39 -22.59 18.10
C SER A 39 10.28 -21.54 18.08
N GLN A 40 9.32 -21.62 19.01
CA GLN A 40 8.20 -20.65 19.06
C GLN A 40 8.66 -19.20 19.20
N LYS A 41 9.76 -18.94 19.94
CA LYS A 41 10.35 -17.60 20.02
C LYS A 41 10.94 -17.13 18.67
N ASN A 42 11.46 -18.04 17.84
CA ASN A 42 11.92 -17.68 16.49
C ASN A 42 10.73 -17.39 15.57
N VAL A 43 9.64 -18.14 15.70
CA VAL A 43 8.38 -17.86 14.97
C VAL A 43 7.85 -16.47 15.32
N VAL A 44 7.75 -16.15 16.61
CA VAL A 44 7.29 -14.82 17.06
C VAL A 44 8.23 -13.70 16.60
N ASP A 45 9.55 -13.94 16.65
CA ASP A 45 10.54 -12.93 16.22
C ASP A 45 10.45 -12.68 14.70
N HIS A 46 10.26 -13.73 13.92
CA HIS A 46 10.01 -13.65 12.49
C HIS A 46 8.75 -12.80 12.18
N LEU A 47 7.61 -13.11 12.78
CA LEU A 47 6.35 -12.41 12.55
C LEU A 47 6.43 -10.93 12.96
N ILE A 48 7.03 -10.63 14.12
CA ILE A 48 7.25 -9.24 14.56
C ILE A 48 8.16 -8.47 13.58
N THR A 49 9.17 -9.15 13.02
CA THR A 49 10.08 -8.54 12.05
C THR A 49 9.35 -8.25 10.74
N ALA A 50 8.56 -9.21 10.24
CA ALA A 50 7.75 -9.04 9.05
C ALA A 50 6.79 -7.84 9.18
N ASP A 51 5.97 -7.81 10.24
CA ASP A 51 5.06 -6.68 10.49
C ASP A 51 5.79 -5.34 10.59
N SER A 52 6.95 -5.32 11.23
CA SER A 52 7.72 -4.06 11.39
C SER A 52 8.17 -3.51 10.05
N ILE A 53 8.60 -4.37 9.13
CA ILE A 53 9.02 -4.01 7.78
C ILE A 53 7.83 -3.55 6.95
N GLU A 54 6.72 -4.31 6.98
CA GLU A 54 5.49 -3.95 6.27
C GLU A 54 4.96 -2.58 6.72
N ILE A 55 4.97 -2.29 8.01
CA ILE A 55 4.60 -0.98 8.53
C ILE A 55 5.51 0.12 7.98
N GLU A 56 6.83 -0.08 7.96
CA GLU A 56 7.79 0.92 7.49
C GLU A 56 7.63 1.16 5.97
N THR A 57 7.50 0.10 5.20
CA THR A 57 7.33 0.13 3.75
C THR A 57 6.01 0.81 3.36
N ALA A 58 4.92 0.43 4.01
CA ALA A 58 3.61 1.02 3.78
C ALA A 58 3.55 2.50 4.21
N GLN A 59 4.22 2.89 5.31
CA GLN A 59 4.34 4.30 5.71
C GLN A 59 5.09 5.13 4.66
N LEU A 60 6.17 4.60 4.10
CA LEU A 60 6.88 5.23 2.99
C LEU A 60 5.93 5.43 1.81
N ALA A 61 5.20 4.39 1.42
CA ALA A 61 4.27 4.45 0.30
C ALA A 61 3.14 5.46 0.54
N ALA A 62 2.50 5.44 1.70
CA ALA A 62 1.43 6.38 2.06
C ALA A 62 1.88 7.84 2.03
N SER A 63 3.14 8.12 2.46
CA SER A 63 3.69 9.46 2.49
C SER A 63 4.12 9.97 1.12
N ARG A 64 4.59 9.08 0.24
CA ARG A 64 5.23 9.44 -1.02
C ARG A 64 4.27 9.45 -2.21
N THR A 65 3.36 8.46 -2.27
CA THR A 65 2.50 8.28 -3.43
C THR A 65 1.57 9.48 -3.67
N LYS A 66 1.35 9.82 -4.94
CA LYS A 66 0.31 10.75 -5.37
C LYS A 66 -0.98 10.03 -5.79
N ASN A 67 -0.93 8.71 -5.96
CA ASN A 67 -2.07 7.89 -6.31
C ASN A 67 -2.95 7.62 -5.08
N ALA A 68 -4.23 8.01 -5.15
CA ALA A 68 -5.15 7.86 -4.03
C ALA A 68 -5.39 6.39 -3.64
N ASN A 69 -5.47 5.48 -4.62
CA ASN A 69 -5.72 4.07 -4.37
C ASN A 69 -4.52 3.38 -3.73
N VAL A 70 -3.29 3.76 -4.14
CA VAL A 70 -2.05 3.27 -3.52
C VAL A 70 -1.96 3.78 -2.08
N ARG A 71 -2.29 5.05 -1.84
CA ARG A 71 -2.27 5.63 -0.49
C ARG A 71 -3.28 4.97 0.45
N GLU A 72 -4.50 4.72 -0.04
CA GLU A 72 -5.52 4.03 0.73
C GLU A 72 -5.08 2.61 1.09
N PHE A 73 -4.53 1.87 0.12
CA PHE A 73 -3.98 0.54 0.32
C PHE A 73 -2.84 0.56 1.35
N ALA A 74 -1.87 1.44 1.19
CA ALA A 74 -0.76 1.58 2.13
C ALA A 74 -1.22 1.92 3.56
N ASN A 75 -2.20 2.81 3.73
CA ASN A 75 -2.76 3.12 5.05
C ASN A 75 -3.49 1.92 5.67
N MET A 76 -4.15 1.09 4.87
CA MET A 76 -4.78 -0.16 5.33
C MET A 76 -3.71 -1.12 5.85
N LEU A 77 -2.62 -1.34 5.10
CA LEU A 77 -1.48 -2.16 5.54
C LEU A 77 -0.93 -1.69 6.89
N VAL A 78 -0.66 -0.38 7.03
CA VAL A 78 -0.16 0.20 8.29
C VAL A 78 -1.09 -0.11 9.46
N ALA A 79 -2.41 0.01 9.27
CA ALA A 79 -3.37 -0.20 10.34
C ALA A 79 -3.44 -1.68 10.78
N ASP A 80 -3.49 -2.59 9.81
CA ASP A 80 -3.67 -4.01 10.08
C ASP A 80 -2.39 -4.64 10.64
N HIS A 81 -1.20 -4.32 10.08
CA HIS A 81 0.07 -4.82 10.59
C HIS A 81 0.41 -4.28 11.98
N ARG A 82 0.03 -3.03 12.31
CA ARG A 82 0.17 -2.54 13.69
C ARG A 82 -0.69 -3.32 14.67
N LYS A 83 -1.91 -3.65 14.30
CA LYS A 83 -2.81 -4.44 15.15
C LYS A 83 -2.26 -5.85 15.38
N ASP A 84 -1.68 -6.47 14.34
CA ASP A 84 -1.06 -7.78 14.46
C ASP A 84 0.20 -7.72 15.33
N LEU A 85 1.08 -6.75 15.07
CA LEU A 85 2.27 -6.49 15.88
C LEU A 85 1.96 -6.33 17.37
N ASP A 86 0.90 -5.58 17.72
CA ASP A 86 0.45 -5.43 19.11
C ASP A 86 0.02 -6.78 19.73
N SER A 87 -0.60 -7.65 18.94
CA SER A 87 -1.01 -9.00 19.37
C SER A 87 0.22 -9.89 19.58
N LEU A 88 1.15 -9.87 18.63
CA LEU A 88 2.40 -10.62 18.72
C LEU A 88 3.29 -10.19 19.89
N GLN A 89 3.35 -8.90 20.20
CA GLN A 89 4.07 -8.40 21.36
C GLN A 89 3.48 -8.91 22.67
N LYS A 90 2.17 -9.04 22.78
CA LYS A 90 1.50 -9.64 23.95
C LYS A 90 1.84 -11.14 24.06
N ILE A 91 1.84 -11.86 22.94
CA ILE A 91 2.22 -13.26 22.89
C ILE A 91 3.70 -13.42 23.29
N ALA A 92 4.58 -12.57 22.75
CA ALA A 92 6.02 -12.55 23.07
C ALA A 92 6.34 -12.25 24.55
N ALA A 93 5.44 -11.54 25.24
CA ALA A 93 5.60 -11.23 26.67
C ALA A 93 5.38 -12.45 27.57
N LYS A 94 4.79 -13.54 27.06
CA LYS A 94 4.57 -14.76 27.82
C LYS A 94 5.91 -15.47 28.13
N PRO A 95 6.20 -15.85 29.39
CA PRO A 95 7.45 -16.51 29.74
C PRO A 95 7.75 -17.80 28.96
N ALA A 96 6.70 -18.53 28.57
CA ALA A 96 6.80 -19.79 27.81
C ALA A 96 7.22 -19.58 26.34
N ILE A 97 7.01 -18.39 25.78
CA ILE A 97 7.28 -18.08 24.36
C ILE A 97 8.53 -17.21 24.24
N GLY A 98 8.46 -15.96 24.70
CA GLY A 98 9.56 -15.02 24.61
C GLY A 98 9.89 -14.58 23.16
N ARG A 99 11.03 -13.92 23.00
CA ARG A 99 11.63 -13.52 21.71
C ARG A 99 13.05 -14.05 21.58
N ALA A 100 13.44 -14.42 20.37
CA ALA A 100 14.80 -14.88 20.09
C ALA A 100 15.83 -13.74 20.07
N ARG A 101 15.46 -12.54 19.72
CA ARG A 101 16.29 -11.33 19.55
C ARG A 101 17.66 -11.59 18.91
N GLY A 102 17.85 -11.18 17.67
CA GLY A 102 19.17 -11.11 17.04
C GLY A 102 19.54 -12.24 16.09
N ALA A 103 18.64 -13.16 15.76
CA ALA A 103 18.83 -13.95 14.56
C ALA A 103 18.59 -13.07 13.34
N ALA A 104 19.56 -12.99 12.41
CA ALA A 104 19.32 -12.38 11.10
C ALA A 104 18.28 -13.23 10.38
N ASP A 105 17.03 -12.79 10.40
CA ASP A 105 15.95 -13.43 9.69
C ASP A 105 16.04 -13.03 8.20
N SER A 106 15.89 -14.01 7.32
CA SER A 106 15.89 -13.77 5.87
C SER A 106 14.85 -12.72 5.47
N VAL A 107 13.70 -12.67 6.15
CA VAL A 107 12.65 -11.69 5.94
C VAL A 107 13.12 -10.27 6.27
N GLY A 108 13.85 -10.11 7.36
CA GLY A 108 14.41 -8.82 7.76
C GLY A 108 15.43 -8.29 6.75
N VAL A 109 16.31 -9.17 6.23
CA VAL A 109 17.31 -8.81 5.23
C VAL A 109 16.66 -8.46 3.89
N GLN A 110 15.69 -9.24 3.46
CA GLN A 110 14.97 -9.01 2.20
C GLN A 110 14.17 -7.72 2.26
N GLY A 111 13.35 -7.53 3.28
CA GLY A 111 12.53 -6.33 3.42
C GLY A 111 13.35 -5.05 3.53
N ALA A 112 14.51 -5.08 4.23
CA ALA A 112 15.41 -3.95 4.27
C ALA A 112 15.98 -3.57 2.89
N ARG A 113 16.22 -4.55 2.01
CA ARG A 113 16.64 -4.29 0.62
C ARG A 113 15.51 -3.69 -0.20
N GLU A 114 14.33 -4.28 -0.16
CA GLU A 114 13.14 -3.79 -0.88
C GLU A 114 12.81 -2.36 -0.48
N LEU A 115 12.84 -2.06 0.81
CA LEU A 115 12.66 -0.71 1.32
C LEU A 115 13.75 0.27 0.82
N ALA A 116 15.01 -0.16 0.75
CA ALA A 116 16.11 0.66 0.22
C ALA A 116 15.92 0.93 -1.28
N ASP A 117 15.51 -0.08 -2.05
CA ASP A 117 15.22 0.04 -3.48
C ASP A 117 14.05 1.00 -3.74
N LEU A 118 12.98 0.89 -2.98
CA LEU A 118 11.85 1.82 -3.04
C LEU A 118 12.26 3.26 -2.69
N LYS A 119 13.09 3.46 -1.66
CA LYS A 119 13.63 4.79 -1.28
C LYS A 119 14.48 5.41 -2.39
N ALA A 120 15.21 4.60 -3.16
CA ALA A 120 16.08 5.07 -4.24
C ALA A 120 15.32 5.47 -5.53
N MET A 121 14.08 5.03 -5.70
CA MET A 121 13.30 5.35 -6.89
C MET A 121 13.01 6.85 -6.99
N THR A 122 13.11 7.42 -8.19
CA THR A 122 12.85 8.85 -8.46
C THR A 122 11.51 9.10 -9.15
N SER A 123 10.99 8.11 -9.88
CA SER A 123 9.71 8.22 -10.59
C SER A 123 8.54 7.78 -9.71
N ASP A 124 7.55 8.65 -9.50
CA ASP A 124 6.36 8.36 -8.70
C ASP A 124 5.58 7.15 -9.25
N SER A 125 5.36 7.09 -10.57
CA SER A 125 4.62 5.98 -11.18
C SER A 125 5.39 4.66 -11.19
N ALA A 126 6.71 4.69 -11.25
CA ALA A 126 7.54 3.50 -11.10
C ALA A 126 7.53 3.01 -9.65
N PHE A 127 7.60 3.94 -8.69
CA PHE A 127 7.48 3.66 -7.27
C PHE A 127 6.14 2.98 -6.93
N ASP A 128 5.03 3.56 -7.37
CA ASP A 128 3.70 2.99 -7.09
C ASP A 128 3.57 1.56 -7.63
N ARG A 129 4.06 1.31 -8.85
CA ARG A 129 4.05 -0.04 -9.44
C ARG A 129 4.98 -1.00 -8.71
N ALA A 130 6.18 -0.57 -8.33
CA ALA A 130 7.12 -1.40 -7.61
C ALA A 130 6.55 -1.78 -6.24
N PHE A 131 6.12 -0.80 -5.45
CA PHE A 131 5.48 -1.03 -4.15
C PHE A 131 4.36 -2.07 -4.24
N VAL A 132 3.38 -1.87 -5.14
CA VAL A 132 2.26 -2.81 -5.26
C VAL A 132 2.69 -4.19 -5.76
N THR A 133 3.72 -4.28 -6.60
CA THR A 133 4.27 -5.55 -7.07
C THR A 133 4.98 -6.30 -5.94
N ASP A 134 5.76 -5.58 -5.14
CA ASP A 134 6.48 -6.14 -3.99
C ASP A 134 5.48 -6.65 -2.94
N GLU A 135 4.41 -5.90 -2.65
CA GLU A 135 3.33 -6.33 -1.77
C GLU A 135 2.63 -7.61 -2.27
N ILE A 136 2.38 -7.74 -3.57
CA ILE A 136 1.80 -8.97 -4.14
C ILE A 136 2.74 -10.15 -3.94
N ASN A 137 4.04 -9.96 -4.09
CA ASN A 137 5.03 -11.04 -4.00
C ASN A 137 5.31 -11.42 -2.55
N SER A 138 5.52 -10.45 -1.66
CA SER A 138 5.77 -10.67 -0.24
C SER A 138 4.58 -11.38 0.41
N HIS A 139 3.36 -10.90 0.18
CA HIS A 139 2.16 -11.51 0.74
C HIS A 139 1.93 -12.96 0.28
N LYS A 140 2.16 -13.28 -1.02
CA LYS A 140 2.11 -14.67 -1.49
C LYS A 140 3.10 -15.57 -0.78
N GLN A 141 4.32 -15.10 -0.59
CA GLN A 141 5.37 -15.87 0.08
C GLN A 141 5.03 -16.04 1.57
N GLU A 142 4.60 -14.97 2.24
CA GLU A 142 4.29 -15.01 3.64
C GLU A 142 3.06 -15.88 3.95
N ILE A 143 1.98 -15.81 3.15
CA ILE A 143 0.83 -16.74 3.27
C ILE A 143 1.28 -18.21 3.21
N ALA A 144 2.18 -18.55 2.30
CA ALA A 144 2.72 -19.91 2.20
C ALA A 144 3.56 -20.27 3.44
N ARG A 145 4.35 -19.33 3.95
CA ARG A 145 5.16 -19.48 5.16
C ARG A 145 4.29 -19.64 6.41
N LEU A 146 3.25 -18.82 6.57
CA LEU A 146 2.32 -18.90 7.71
C LEU A 146 1.66 -20.27 7.84
N LYS A 147 1.34 -20.94 6.72
CA LYS A 147 0.82 -22.32 6.74
C LYS A 147 1.81 -23.28 7.37
N ALA A 148 3.09 -23.16 7.05
CA ALA A 148 4.13 -24.00 7.62
C ALA A 148 4.42 -23.66 9.08
N LEU A 149 4.47 -22.37 9.44
CA LEU A 149 4.64 -21.88 10.82
C LEU A 149 3.49 -22.34 11.71
N ARG A 150 2.25 -22.29 11.19
CA ARG A 150 1.07 -22.78 11.90
C ARG A 150 1.19 -24.26 12.27
N ALA A 151 1.67 -25.09 11.33
CA ALA A 151 1.87 -26.52 11.58
C ALA A 151 3.00 -26.81 12.58
N ALA A 152 4.03 -25.98 12.64
CA ALA A 152 5.18 -26.11 13.54
C ALA A 152 4.92 -25.54 14.94
N THR A 153 3.88 -24.70 15.09
CA THR A 153 3.55 -24.01 16.35
C THR A 153 2.65 -24.86 17.24
N THR A 154 2.95 -24.92 18.54
CA THR A 154 2.15 -25.69 19.52
C THR A 154 1.37 -24.81 20.51
N ASP A 155 1.72 -23.53 20.67
CA ASP A 155 0.95 -22.58 21.49
C ASP A 155 -0.34 -22.19 20.78
N PRO A 156 -1.52 -22.41 21.41
CA PRO A 156 -2.80 -22.21 20.74
C PRO A 156 -3.12 -20.73 20.44
N GLU A 157 -2.57 -19.80 21.22
CA GLU A 157 -2.80 -18.37 20.95
C GLU A 157 -1.93 -17.89 19.79
N LEU A 158 -0.68 -18.34 19.71
CA LEU A 158 0.18 -18.09 18.57
C LEU A 158 -0.38 -18.74 17.29
N GLN A 159 -0.91 -19.97 17.39
CA GLN A 159 -1.60 -20.61 16.27
C GLN A 159 -2.77 -19.78 15.75
N LYS A 160 -3.61 -19.29 16.67
CA LYS A 160 -4.75 -18.44 16.33
C LYS A 160 -4.31 -17.10 15.71
N ASN A 161 -3.26 -16.50 16.22
CA ASN A 161 -2.69 -15.27 15.61
C ASN A 161 -2.24 -15.54 14.18
N ILE A 162 -1.45 -16.59 13.95
CA ILE A 162 -0.98 -16.98 12.61
C ILE A 162 -2.16 -17.20 11.63
N GLU A 163 -3.24 -17.84 12.07
CA GLU A 163 -4.45 -18.02 11.27
C GLU A 163 -5.13 -16.69 10.91
N GLN A 164 -5.18 -15.76 11.85
CA GLN A 164 -5.74 -14.41 11.63
C GLN A 164 -4.86 -13.59 10.69
N SER A 165 -3.54 -13.63 10.87
CA SER A 165 -2.58 -12.98 9.97
C SER A 165 -2.72 -13.53 8.55
N ALA A 166 -2.80 -14.84 8.37
CA ALA A 166 -2.99 -15.44 7.04
C ALA A 166 -4.26 -14.93 6.34
N ALA A 167 -5.38 -14.86 7.05
CA ALA A 167 -6.63 -14.33 6.49
C ALA A 167 -6.53 -12.83 6.14
N THR A 168 -5.84 -12.05 6.96
CA THR A 168 -5.57 -10.62 6.70
C THR A 168 -4.70 -10.46 5.45
N LEU A 169 -3.62 -11.23 5.33
CA LEU A 169 -2.73 -11.17 4.16
C LEU A 169 -3.44 -11.62 2.87
N GLU A 170 -4.36 -12.57 2.92
CA GLU A 170 -5.19 -12.93 1.76
C GLU A 170 -6.07 -11.74 1.30
N ALA A 171 -6.63 -10.97 2.22
CA ALA A 171 -7.39 -9.76 1.90
C ALA A 171 -6.48 -8.66 1.34
N HIS A 172 -5.29 -8.45 1.90
CA HIS A 172 -4.29 -7.52 1.39
C HIS A 172 -3.86 -7.89 -0.03
N LEU A 173 -3.58 -9.17 -0.29
CA LEU A 173 -3.21 -9.66 -1.62
C LEU A 173 -4.29 -9.38 -2.65
N ALA A 174 -5.55 -9.62 -2.32
CA ALA A 174 -6.67 -9.30 -3.21
C ALA A 174 -6.76 -7.79 -3.50
N ARG A 175 -6.55 -6.94 -2.48
CA ARG A 175 -6.54 -5.48 -2.65
C ARG A 175 -5.35 -5.01 -3.48
N ALA A 176 -4.14 -5.54 -3.24
CA ALA A 176 -2.95 -5.23 -4.01
C ALA A 176 -3.14 -5.56 -5.51
N GLN A 177 -3.71 -6.72 -5.82
CA GLN A 177 -4.02 -7.12 -7.20
C GLN A 177 -5.02 -6.17 -7.86
N ALA A 178 -6.04 -5.73 -7.14
CA ALA A 178 -7.00 -4.74 -7.64
C ALA A 178 -6.32 -3.39 -7.93
N VAL A 179 -5.44 -2.92 -7.05
CA VAL A 179 -4.66 -1.68 -7.25
C VAL A 179 -3.70 -1.83 -8.44
N ALA A 180 -3.02 -2.97 -8.58
CA ALA A 180 -2.14 -3.24 -9.72
C ALA A 180 -2.89 -3.18 -11.06
N GLY A 181 -4.11 -3.72 -11.12
CA GLY A 181 -4.98 -3.62 -12.28
C GLY A 181 -5.28 -2.17 -12.67
N GLN A 182 -5.53 -1.32 -11.68
CA GLN A 182 -5.79 0.11 -11.90
C GLN A 182 -4.54 0.88 -12.37
N LEU A 183 -3.35 0.53 -11.85
CA LEU A 183 -2.07 1.13 -12.28
C LEU A 183 -1.67 0.73 -13.71
N SER A 184 -2.17 -0.39 -14.20
CA SER A 184 -1.91 -0.90 -15.55
C SER A 184 -2.85 -0.32 -16.60
N THR A 185 -3.99 0.26 -16.20
CA THR A 185 -4.95 0.89 -17.09
C THR A 185 -4.47 2.32 -17.40
N PRO A 186 -4.26 2.70 -18.67
CA PRO A 186 -4.03 4.11 -19.01
C PRO A 186 -5.15 4.98 -18.45
N PRO A 187 -4.87 6.19 -17.94
CA PRO A 187 -5.93 7.10 -17.56
C PRO A 187 -6.89 7.26 -18.74
N ALA A 188 -8.19 7.05 -18.48
CA ALA A 188 -9.20 7.34 -19.47
C ALA A 188 -8.97 8.77 -20.00
N PRO A 189 -9.04 9.01 -21.31
CA PRO A 189 -8.93 10.36 -21.82
C PRO A 189 -9.92 11.23 -21.04
N ALA A 190 -9.40 12.28 -20.41
CA ALA A 190 -10.24 13.22 -19.68
C ALA A 190 -11.29 13.70 -20.67
N ASP A 191 -12.54 13.26 -20.48
CA ASP A 191 -13.68 13.74 -21.28
C ASP A 191 -13.72 15.25 -21.13
N SER A 192 -13.15 15.90 -22.13
CA SER A 192 -13.25 17.33 -22.35
C SER A 192 -14.71 17.62 -22.62
N ALA A 193 -15.29 18.38 -21.76
CA ALA A 193 -16.62 18.93 -21.89
C ALA A 193 -17.72 18.25 -21.08
N ALA A 194 -17.74 18.52 -19.81
CA ALA A 194 -19.02 18.80 -19.20
C ALA A 194 -19.66 19.96 -19.99
N LYS A 195 -20.46 19.63 -21.02
CA LYS A 195 -21.34 20.57 -21.65
C LYS A 195 -22.24 21.16 -20.57
N LYS A 196 -21.95 22.43 -20.21
CA LYS A 196 -22.82 23.26 -19.40
C LYS A 196 -24.24 23.13 -19.98
N PRO A 197 -25.26 22.76 -19.20
CA PRO A 197 -26.62 22.73 -19.69
C PRO A 197 -27.01 24.11 -20.26
N PRO A 198 -27.79 24.19 -21.34
CA PRO A 198 -28.25 25.47 -21.85
C PRO A 198 -29.05 26.20 -20.78
N MET A 199 -28.66 27.43 -20.49
CA MET A 199 -29.45 28.32 -19.64
C MET A 199 -30.83 28.51 -20.27
N ALA A 200 -31.88 28.12 -19.55
CA ALA A 200 -33.24 28.46 -19.89
C ALA A 200 -33.42 29.99 -19.93
N PRO A 201 -34.20 30.53 -20.85
CA PRO A 201 -34.44 31.98 -20.95
C PRO A 201 -35.15 32.46 -19.69
N LYS A 202 -34.61 33.56 -19.11
CA LYS A 202 -35.30 34.31 -18.07
C LYS A 202 -36.54 34.95 -18.61
N ASP A 203 -37.69 34.41 -18.28
CA ASP A 203 -38.94 35.10 -18.49
C ASP A 203 -39.15 36.11 -17.34
N SER A 204 -39.23 37.37 -17.78
CA SER A 204 -39.42 38.52 -16.91
C SER A 204 -40.89 38.87 -16.87
N THR A 205 -41.61 38.36 -15.89
CA THR A 205 -42.87 39.01 -15.50
C THR A 205 -43.03 39.00 -14.00
N ALA A 206 -42.78 40.15 -13.46
CA ALA A 206 -43.01 40.48 -12.07
C ALA A 206 -44.51 40.45 -11.73
N LYS A 207 -44.86 39.78 -10.64
CA LYS A 207 -46.05 40.12 -9.87
C LYS A 207 -45.81 40.04 -8.39
N LYS A 208 -45.85 41.20 -7.75
CA LYS A 208 -45.66 41.48 -6.32
C LYS A 208 -46.82 40.83 -5.54
N PRO A 209 -46.56 40.08 -4.44
CA PRO A 209 -47.58 39.66 -3.50
C PRO A 209 -47.80 40.72 -2.41
N PRO A 210 -49.01 40.82 -1.82
CA PRO A 210 -49.37 41.82 -0.84
C PRO A 210 -48.89 41.46 0.59
N THR A 211 -48.61 42.50 1.29
CA THR A 211 -48.30 42.51 2.74
C THR A 211 -49.57 42.34 3.58
N THR A 212 -49.53 41.51 4.60
CA THR A 212 -50.37 41.61 5.81
C THR A 212 -49.64 41.12 7.05
N PRO A 213 -50.07 41.57 8.26
CA PRO A 213 -49.13 41.97 9.27
C PRO A 213 -49.03 41.01 10.45
N THR A 214 -47.92 41.24 11.17
CA THR A 214 -47.58 40.94 12.56
C THR A 214 -48.73 40.50 13.49
N ASP A 215 -48.57 39.39 14.17
CA ASP A 215 -48.95 39.31 15.56
C ASP A 215 -47.89 38.62 16.40
N SER A 216 -47.64 39.28 17.50
CA SER A 216 -46.63 39.04 18.50
C SER A 216 -47.29 38.39 19.70
N THR A 217 -46.88 37.17 20.08
CA THR A 217 -47.00 36.81 21.50
C THR A 217 -45.95 35.76 21.90
N ALA A 218 -45.17 36.17 22.83
CA ALA A 218 -44.18 35.42 23.56
C ALA A 218 -44.80 34.32 24.43
N LYS A 219 -44.12 33.17 24.52
CA LYS A 219 -44.21 32.34 25.75
C LYS A 219 -42.91 31.58 25.99
N LYS A 220 -42.26 31.92 27.07
CA LYS A 220 -41.08 31.34 27.69
C LYS A 220 -41.48 30.00 28.36
N PRO A 221 -40.70 28.93 28.23
CA PRO A 221 -40.87 27.75 29.06
C PRO A 221 -40.03 27.82 30.36
N PRO A 222 -40.48 27.09 31.42
CA PRO A 222 -39.91 27.22 32.75
C PRO A 222 -38.69 26.31 32.97
N VAL A 223 -37.83 26.79 33.89
CA VAL A 223 -36.75 26.06 34.54
C VAL A 223 -37.33 25.18 35.63
N THR A 224 -36.93 23.92 35.72
CA THR A 224 -36.97 23.08 36.93
C THR A 224 -35.63 22.35 37.05
N ARG A 225 -35.12 22.54 38.08
CA ARG A 225 -34.39 22.12 39.26
C ARG A 225 -33.81 20.72 39.12
#